data_0bf44119c188fe97d8263bf656b8f861
#
_entry.id   0bf44119c188fe97d8263bf656b8f861
#
_cell.length_a   1.000
_cell.length_b   1.000
_cell.length_c   1.000
_cell.angle_alpha   90.00
_cell.angle_beta   90.00
_cell.angle_gamma   90.00
#
_symmetry.space_group_name_H-M   'P 1'
#
loop_
_entity.id
_entity.type
_entity.pdbx_description
1 polymer ?
#
loop_
_entity_poly.entity_id
_entity_poly.type
_entity_poly.pdbx_seq_one_letter_code
_entity_poly.pdbx_strand_id
1 'polypeptide(L)'
;MEHREDRSRANSERNASCPFSCCDPRPVYRGALISLYAGMVAMRNIVAVILTLASVCTATATHAEGSIAETHRFYEVRGAKVYVQTYGSGTPIVFLHGGIVFFDNNFSKQRDYFASFRKVIGIDRRGHGHSPDNQLPFSYHDMAEETAALIEQLGVAPVDVVGHSDGGDIGLLLARDHPRLIRRLVISGANMRVGLDSEERQRQGHWTPEQAAEKVRQLNDQLPPSFRTDYERVAPDGPEHWWTLLYKSHQMWLASDILQAADLKKIKVPVLVMAGDHDFTSIEETVESYRGLEKGQLIIIPGTGHGTMRDRPDLVNLAIREFVERPEADLGVN
;
A
#
# COMPACT_ATOMS: atom_id res chain seq x y z
N MET A 1 53.83 -6.78 35.59
CA MET A 1 54.57 -7.07 34.35
C MET A 1 53.75 -6.44 33.26
N GLU A 2 53.91 -5.07 33.01
CA GLU A 2 54.96 -4.42 32.20
C GLU A 2 54.96 -5.01 30.80
N HIS A 3 54.69 -4.28 29.73
CA HIS A 3 55.13 -2.99 29.17
C HIS A 3 54.07 -2.54 28.15
N ARG A 4 53.57 -1.33 28.08
CA ARG A 4 54.06 0.01 27.73
C ARG A 4 55.02 0.08 26.52
N GLU A 5 54.62 0.86 25.56
CA GLU A 5 55.23 2.00 24.84
C GLU A 5 54.76 2.03 23.38
N ASP A 6 54.19 3.03 22.89
CA ASP A 6 54.32 4.51 22.72
C ASP A 6 55.12 4.89 21.46
N ARG A 7 54.69 6.01 20.86
CA ARG A 7 55.31 6.93 19.89
C ARG A 7 54.88 6.75 18.41
N SER A 8 54.16 7.64 17.86
CA SER A 8 54.19 9.11 17.64
C SER A 8 55.05 9.51 16.43
N ARG A 9 54.51 10.50 15.71
CA ARG A 9 55.13 11.50 14.77
C ARG A 9 55.23 11.05 13.32
N ALA A 10 55.09 11.91 12.31
CA ALA A 10 54.79 13.35 12.20
C ALA A 10 54.60 13.71 10.71
N ASN A 11 53.87 14.75 10.50
CA ASN A 11 53.98 15.82 9.50
C ASN A 11 54.77 15.59 8.20
N SER A 12 54.12 15.98 7.08
CA SER A 12 54.68 17.10 6.32
C SER A 12 53.69 17.62 5.26
N GLU A 13 53.47 18.91 5.38
CA GLU A 13 52.87 19.79 4.41
C GLU A 13 53.63 19.78 3.08
N ARG A 14 52.96 20.07 1.97
CA ARG A 14 53.48 21.04 0.98
C ARG A 14 52.34 21.56 0.08
N ASN A 15 52.19 22.86 0.16
CA ASN A 15 51.61 23.81 -0.77
C ASN A 15 52.20 23.73 -2.18
N ALA A 16 51.37 24.05 -3.19
CA ALA A 16 51.74 24.82 -4.37
C ALA A 16 50.44 25.22 -5.11
N SER A 17 49.90 26.37 -4.92
CA SER A 17 50.04 27.66 -5.65
C SER A 17 49.68 27.60 -7.14
N CYS A 18 48.60 28.34 -7.47
CA CYS A 18 48.24 28.85 -8.79
C CYS A 18 49.35 29.70 -9.43
N PRO A 19 49.34 29.90 -10.72
CA PRO A 19 49.37 31.27 -11.16
C PRO A 19 48.35 31.70 -12.20
N PHE A 20 48.01 32.94 -12.08
CA PHE A 20 47.32 33.88 -12.95
C PHE A 20 47.85 33.92 -14.38
N SER A 21 47.00 34.28 -15.36
CA SER A 21 47.25 35.49 -16.16
C SER A 21 46.03 35.89 -16.98
N CYS A 22 45.72 37.13 -16.84
CA CYS A 22 44.88 38.03 -17.65
C CYS A 22 45.19 37.98 -19.12
N CYS A 23 44.17 38.26 -19.95
CA CYS A 23 44.23 39.27 -21.02
C CYS A 23 42.86 39.46 -21.65
N ASP A 24 42.29 40.64 -21.47
CA ASP A 24 41.35 41.30 -22.42
C ASP A 24 42.21 41.90 -23.55
N PRO A 25 41.76 42.06 -24.82
CA PRO A 25 41.00 43.23 -25.18
C PRO A 25 39.98 43.07 -26.32
N ARG A 26 39.02 43.97 -26.30
CA ARG A 26 38.05 44.25 -27.35
C ARG A 26 38.68 44.65 -28.70
N PRO A 27 37.91 44.57 -29.79
CA PRO A 27 37.79 45.71 -30.69
C PRO A 27 36.35 46.16 -30.96
N VAL A 28 36.29 47.46 -31.06
CA VAL A 28 35.23 48.33 -31.52
C VAL A 28 34.95 48.09 -32.99
N TYR A 29 33.66 47.95 -33.37
CA TYR A 29 33.23 48.24 -34.75
C TYR A 29 32.08 49.23 -34.73
N ARG A 30 32.45 50.45 -35.25
CA ARG A 30 31.52 51.44 -35.77
C ARG A 30 31.04 51.00 -37.16
N GLY A 31 29.76 51.20 -37.44
CA GLY A 31 29.27 51.39 -38.78
C GLY A 31 28.06 50.54 -39.14
N ALA A 32 26.89 51.13 -39.07
CA ALA A 32 25.93 51.27 -40.16
C ALA A 32 24.51 51.51 -39.59
N LEU A 33 24.23 52.73 -39.35
CA LEU A 33 22.89 53.30 -39.38
C LEU A 33 22.56 53.56 -40.85
N ILE A 34 21.80 52.69 -41.49
CA ILE A 34 20.95 52.92 -42.68
C ILE A 34 20.39 51.53 -43.07
N SER A 35 19.32 51.13 -42.50
CA SER A 35 18.31 50.21 -43.07
C SER A 35 17.21 49.85 -42.05
N LEU A 36 16.73 50.82 -41.31
CA LEU A 36 15.69 50.57 -40.26
C LEU A 36 14.27 50.99 -40.66
N TYR A 37 14.01 51.46 -41.90
CA TYR A 37 12.69 51.93 -42.28
C TYR A 37 11.88 50.98 -43.17
N ALA A 38 12.49 49.99 -43.82
CA ALA A 38 11.76 49.03 -44.67
C ALA A 38 11.27 47.77 -43.92
N GLY A 39 11.81 47.49 -42.72
CA GLY A 39 11.46 46.32 -41.93
C GLY A 39 10.24 46.50 -41.00
N MET A 40 9.88 47.72 -40.70
CA MET A 40 8.79 47.98 -39.73
C MET A 40 7.36 47.83 -40.27
N VAL A 41 7.16 47.91 -41.60
CA VAL A 41 5.83 47.75 -42.22
C VAL A 41 5.50 46.26 -42.44
N ALA A 42 6.52 45.43 -42.72
CA ALA A 42 6.32 43.99 -42.88
C ALA A 42 6.09 43.25 -41.53
N MET A 43 6.70 43.71 -40.44
CA MET A 43 6.51 43.13 -39.12
C MET A 43 5.12 43.42 -38.51
N ARG A 44 4.46 44.53 -38.85
CA ARG A 44 3.11 44.83 -38.33
C ARG A 44 2.04 43.87 -38.85
N ASN A 45 2.19 43.36 -40.04
CA ASN A 45 1.22 42.42 -40.65
C ASN A 45 1.45 40.96 -40.20
N ILE A 46 2.69 40.60 -39.85
CA ILE A 46 3.01 39.26 -39.34
C ILE A 46 2.56 39.12 -37.87
N VAL A 47 2.72 40.16 -37.07
CA VAL A 47 2.27 40.15 -35.68
C VAL A 47 0.75 40.14 -35.56
N ALA A 48 0.02 40.79 -36.49
CA ALA A 48 -1.44 40.75 -36.53
C ALA A 48 -2.00 39.37 -36.92
N VAL A 49 -1.30 38.63 -37.81
CA VAL A 49 -1.70 37.26 -38.19
C VAL A 49 -1.37 36.22 -37.09
N ILE A 50 -0.28 36.42 -36.37
CA ILE A 50 0.07 35.52 -35.24
C ILE A 50 -0.85 35.75 -34.05
N LEU A 51 -1.30 36.98 -33.77
CA LEU A 51 -2.26 37.25 -32.70
C LEU A 51 -3.68 36.78 -33.00
N THR A 52 -4.07 36.70 -34.30
CA THR A 52 -5.38 36.13 -34.69
C THR A 52 -5.38 34.61 -34.73
N LEU A 53 -4.24 33.94 -34.94
CA LEU A 53 -4.11 32.49 -34.87
C LEU A 53 -3.92 32.00 -33.45
N ALA A 54 -3.40 32.82 -32.52
CA ALA A 54 -3.29 32.49 -31.12
C ALA A 54 -4.64 32.61 -30.36
N SER A 55 -5.62 33.34 -30.88
CA SER A 55 -6.96 33.45 -30.27
C SER A 55 -7.93 32.32 -30.65
N VAL A 56 -7.56 31.42 -31.58
CA VAL A 56 -8.43 30.29 -31.96
C VAL A 56 -7.97 28.96 -31.34
N CYS A 57 -6.85 28.93 -30.61
CA CYS A 57 -6.31 27.70 -30.02
C CYS A 57 -6.27 27.72 -28.48
N THR A 58 -6.97 28.64 -27.83
CA THR A 58 -7.43 28.44 -26.44
C THR A 58 -8.79 27.72 -26.46
N ALA A 59 -8.85 26.55 -27.09
CA ALA A 59 -9.72 25.53 -26.61
C ALA A 59 -9.23 25.27 -25.17
N THR A 60 -9.86 25.90 -24.22
CA THR A 60 -9.81 25.46 -22.84
C THR A 60 -10.15 23.97 -22.88
N ALA A 61 -9.13 23.12 -22.80
CA ALA A 61 -9.33 21.82 -22.26
C ALA A 61 -9.80 22.08 -20.82
N THR A 62 -11.09 22.30 -20.66
CA THR A 62 -11.77 21.98 -19.44
C THR A 62 -11.51 20.49 -19.28
N HIS A 63 -10.45 20.14 -18.54
CA HIS A 63 -10.48 18.89 -17.83
C HIS A 63 -11.80 18.97 -17.04
N ALA A 64 -12.87 18.40 -17.60
CA ALA A 64 -13.93 17.93 -16.79
C ALA A 64 -13.21 17.04 -15.78
N GLU A 65 -13.06 17.49 -14.54
CA GLU A 65 -12.88 16.61 -13.41
C GLU A 65 -14.11 15.71 -13.44
N GLY A 66 -14.02 14.64 -14.23
CA GLY A 66 -15.01 13.59 -14.25
C GLY A 66 -15.06 13.09 -12.82
N SER A 67 -16.18 13.30 -12.15
CA SER A 67 -16.38 12.75 -10.82
C SER A 67 -16.02 11.28 -10.90
N ILE A 68 -15.06 10.85 -10.06
CA ILE A 68 -14.67 9.44 -9.96
C ILE A 68 -15.98 8.68 -9.67
N ALA A 69 -16.34 7.73 -10.56
CA ALA A 69 -17.52 6.93 -10.36
C ALA A 69 -17.39 6.21 -9.01
N GLU A 70 -18.37 6.39 -8.15
CA GLU A 70 -18.39 5.88 -6.79
C GLU A 70 -19.68 5.12 -6.54
N THR A 71 -19.56 3.90 -5.97
CA THR A 71 -20.73 3.12 -5.54
C THR A 71 -20.45 2.41 -4.22
N HIS A 72 -21.45 2.40 -3.35
CA HIS A 72 -21.41 1.73 -2.05
C HIS A 72 -22.57 0.75 -1.98
N ARG A 73 -22.29 -0.54 -1.72
CA ARG A 73 -23.30 -1.59 -1.70
C ARG A 73 -22.99 -2.67 -0.69
N PHE A 74 -24.06 -3.29 -0.19
CA PHE A 74 -23.98 -4.52 0.57
C PHE A 74 -24.17 -5.73 -0.33
N TYR A 75 -23.40 -6.77 -0.06
CA TYR A 75 -23.51 -8.07 -0.70
C TYR A 75 -23.73 -9.14 0.37
N GLU A 76 -24.65 -10.06 0.09
CA GLU A 76 -24.83 -11.25 0.93
C GLU A 76 -23.90 -12.35 0.43
N VAL A 77 -22.97 -12.74 1.29
CA VAL A 77 -21.89 -13.68 0.95
C VAL A 77 -21.72 -14.68 2.08
N ARG A 78 -22.03 -15.95 1.81
CA ARG A 78 -21.88 -17.06 2.79
C ARG A 78 -22.50 -16.78 4.17
N GLY A 79 -23.63 -16.07 4.20
CA GLY A 79 -24.31 -15.68 5.44
C GLY A 79 -23.74 -14.45 6.15
N ALA A 80 -22.78 -13.79 5.54
CA ALA A 80 -22.29 -12.48 5.97
C ALA A 80 -22.83 -11.38 5.05
N LYS A 81 -23.14 -10.22 5.63
CA LYS A 81 -23.49 -9.01 4.89
C LYS A 81 -22.27 -8.13 4.80
N VAL A 82 -21.69 -8.04 3.61
CA VAL A 82 -20.39 -7.40 3.35
C VAL A 82 -20.58 -6.07 2.61
N TYR A 83 -20.05 -5.01 3.15
CA TYR A 83 -20.04 -3.68 2.55
C TYR A 83 -18.87 -3.53 1.58
N VAL A 84 -19.17 -3.09 0.37
CA VAL A 84 -18.21 -2.92 -0.71
C VAL A 84 -18.30 -1.50 -1.26
N GLN A 85 -17.16 -0.87 -1.36
CA GLN A 85 -16.99 0.45 -1.94
C GLN A 85 -16.25 0.28 -3.28
N THR A 86 -16.73 0.97 -4.32
CA THR A 86 -16.08 0.94 -5.63
C THR A 86 -15.84 2.35 -6.12
N TYR A 87 -14.62 2.62 -6.58
CA TYR A 87 -14.18 3.93 -7.08
C TYR A 87 -13.49 3.79 -8.42
N GLY A 88 -13.67 4.76 -9.30
CA GLY A 88 -13.01 4.80 -10.60
C GLY A 88 -13.53 3.77 -11.59
N SER A 89 -12.73 3.52 -12.62
CA SER A 89 -13.08 2.59 -13.72
C SER A 89 -11.81 1.96 -14.29
N GLY A 90 -11.97 0.94 -15.16
CA GLY A 90 -10.84 0.21 -15.76
C GLY A 90 -10.59 -1.14 -15.12
N THR A 91 -9.36 -1.65 -15.19
CA THR A 91 -8.97 -2.94 -14.64
C THR A 91 -9.15 -2.97 -13.13
N PRO A 92 -9.88 -3.95 -12.58
CA PRO A 92 -10.19 -3.98 -11.15
C PRO A 92 -8.96 -4.30 -10.29
N ILE A 93 -8.95 -3.72 -9.09
CA ILE A 93 -8.01 -3.98 -8.00
C ILE A 93 -8.79 -4.03 -6.69
N VAL A 94 -8.64 -5.11 -5.92
CA VAL A 94 -9.31 -5.35 -4.65
C VAL A 94 -8.37 -5.06 -3.50
N PHE A 95 -8.86 -4.34 -2.50
CA PHE A 95 -8.12 -4.03 -1.28
C PHE A 95 -8.72 -4.72 -0.06
N LEU A 96 -7.88 -5.46 0.68
CA LEU A 96 -8.20 -6.20 1.89
C LEU A 96 -7.50 -5.57 3.09
N HIS A 97 -8.26 -4.95 3.97
CA HIS A 97 -7.74 -4.21 5.13
C HIS A 97 -7.15 -5.11 6.22
N GLY A 98 -6.36 -4.53 7.13
CA GLY A 98 -5.81 -5.18 8.31
C GLY A 98 -6.86 -5.51 9.37
N GLY A 99 -6.43 -6.12 10.46
CA GLY A 99 -7.29 -6.35 11.63
C GLY A 99 -7.74 -5.05 12.28
N ILE A 100 -8.94 -5.02 12.87
CA ILE A 100 -9.50 -3.90 13.64
C ILE A 100 -9.56 -2.54 12.90
N VAL A 101 -9.28 -2.52 11.62
CA VAL A 101 -9.44 -1.37 10.71
C VAL A 101 -10.44 -1.74 9.62
N PHE A 102 -10.72 -0.81 8.71
CA PHE A 102 -11.60 -1.02 7.56
C PHE A 102 -11.04 -0.28 6.35
N PHE A 103 -11.66 -0.43 5.18
CA PHE A 103 -11.08 0.04 3.92
C PHE A 103 -10.68 1.52 3.95
N ASP A 104 -11.58 2.41 4.37
CA ASP A 104 -11.31 3.85 4.30
C ASP A 104 -10.16 4.32 5.18
N ASN A 105 -10.05 3.82 6.41
CA ASN A 105 -8.97 4.24 7.31
C ASN A 105 -7.65 3.52 7.08
N ASN A 106 -7.68 2.40 6.33
CA ASN A 106 -6.46 1.67 5.97
C ASN A 106 -5.90 2.10 4.61
N PHE A 107 -6.77 2.34 3.60
CA PHE A 107 -6.37 2.48 2.20
C PHE A 107 -6.81 3.78 1.51
N SER A 108 -7.22 4.82 2.25
CA SER A 108 -7.65 6.08 1.64
C SER A 108 -6.65 6.64 0.62
N LYS A 109 -5.34 6.57 0.92
CA LYS A 109 -4.29 7.06 0.02
C LYS A 109 -4.11 6.20 -1.23
N GLN A 110 -4.31 4.89 -1.12
CA GLN A 110 -4.29 3.95 -2.24
C GLN A 110 -5.55 4.13 -3.08
N ARG A 111 -6.73 4.23 -2.43
CA ARG A 111 -8.00 4.51 -3.10
C ARG A 111 -7.88 5.73 -4.02
N ASP A 112 -7.47 6.86 -3.47
CA ASP A 112 -7.39 8.13 -4.19
C ASP A 112 -6.38 8.07 -5.36
N TYR A 113 -5.26 7.37 -5.16
CA TYR A 113 -4.25 7.20 -6.20
C TYR A 113 -4.74 6.28 -7.33
N PHE A 114 -5.23 5.08 -6.99
CA PHE A 114 -5.58 4.07 -8.00
C PHE A 114 -6.90 4.37 -8.70
N ALA A 115 -7.87 5.03 -8.05
CA ALA A 115 -9.18 5.34 -8.65
C ALA A 115 -9.09 6.24 -9.89
N SER A 116 -7.98 6.93 -10.10
CA SER A 116 -7.76 7.77 -11.29
C SER A 116 -7.53 6.96 -12.58
N PHE A 117 -7.17 5.67 -12.48
CA PHE A 117 -6.87 4.81 -13.64
C PHE A 117 -7.25 3.32 -13.46
N ARG A 118 -7.78 2.93 -12.32
CA ARG A 118 -8.23 1.57 -11.99
C ARG A 118 -9.64 1.60 -11.39
N LYS A 119 -10.33 0.46 -11.50
CA LYS A 119 -11.53 0.22 -10.71
C LYS A 119 -11.11 -0.31 -9.35
N VAL A 120 -11.05 0.56 -8.35
CA VAL A 120 -10.75 0.22 -6.96
C VAL A 120 -11.97 -0.42 -6.32
N ILE A 121 -11.77 -1.54 -5.63
CA ILE A 121 -12.79 -2.26 -4.88
C ILE A 121 -12.28 -2.42 -3.46
N GLY A 122 -12.88 -1.69 -2.53
CA GLY A 122 -12.62 -1.78 -1.10
C GLY A 122 -13.66 -2.65 -0.42
N ILE A 123 -13.23 -3.59 0.40
CA ILE A 123 -14.09 -4.53 1.12
C ILE A 123 -13.93 -4.27 2.61
N ASP A 124 -15.02 -3.97 3.29
CA ASP A 124 -15.07 -4.05 4.75
C ASP A 124 -15.50 -5.47 5.12
N ARG A 125 -14.60 -6.24 5.73
CA ARG A 125 -14.93 -7.61 6.13
C ARG A 125 -15.99 -7.62 7.24
N ARG A 126 -16.75 -8.72 7.38
CA ARG A 126 -17.79 -8.84 8.41
C ARG A 126 -17.26 -8.47 9.80
N GLY A 127 -18.06 -7.75 10.56
CA GLY A 127 -17.71 -7.20 11.87
C GLY A 127 -16.74 -6.02 11.84
N HIS A 128 -16.29 -5.58 10.66
CA HIS A 128 -15.37 -4.44 10.50
C HIS A 128 -16.04 -3.31 9.71
N GLY A 129 -15.71 -2.08 10.08
CA GLY A 129 -16.18 -0.89 9.37
C GLY A 129 -17.70 -0.85 9.25
N HIS A 130 -18.20 -0.77 8.02
CA HIS A 130 -19.63 -0.71 7.71
C HIS A 130 -20.31 -2.10 7.63
N SER A 131 -19.56 -3.18 7.71
CA SER A 131 -20.11 -4.54 7.64
C SER A 131 -20.54 -5.04 9.01
N PRO A 132 -21.83 -5.41 9.18
CA PRO A 132 -22.30 -5.99 10.44
C PRO A 132 -21.61 -7.32 10.74
N ASP A 133 -21.55 -7.65 12.01
CA ASP A 133 -21.13 -8.95 12.48
C ASP A 133 -22.28 -9.97 12.41
N ASN A 134 -21.95 -11.24 12.26
CA ASN A 134 -22.93 -12.34 12.24
C ASN A 134 -22.80 -13.31 13.43
N GLN A 135 -22.13 -12.90 14.48
CA GLN A 135 -21.88 -13.63 15.72
C GLN A 135 -20.98 -14.89 15.59
N LEU A 136 -20.66 -15.34 14.37
CA LEU A 136 -19.69 -16.42 14.19
C LEU A 136 -18.29 -15.96 14.61
N PRO A 137 -17.42 -16.85 15.09
CA PRO A 137 -16.02 -16.53 15.33
C PRO A 137 -15.36 -15.93 14.06
N PHE A 138 -14.35 -15.10 14.25
CA PHE A 138 -13.50 -14.71 13.13
C PHE A 138 -12.54 -15.84 12.80
N SER A 139 -12.31 -16.04 11.51
CA SER A 139 -11.41 -17.06 10.99
C SER A 139 -10.83 -16.55 9.67
N TYR A 140 -9.50 -16.64 9.50
CA TYR A 140 -8.85 -16.28 8.24
C TYR A 140 -9.37 -17.11 7.07
N HIS A 141 -9.61 -18.41 7.28
CA HIS A 141 -10.16 -19.29 6.25
C HIS A 141 -11.57 -18.87 5.85
N ASP A 142 -12.47 -18.61 6.82
CA ASP A 142 -13.83 -18.18 6.49
C ASP A 142 -13.84 -16.84 5.77
N MET A 143 -13.01 -15.89 6.21
CA MET A 143 -12.88 -14.57 5.56
C MET A 143 -12.28 -14.69 4.15
N ALA A 144 -11.37 -15.63 3.91
CA ALA A 144 -10.87 -15.91 2.57
C ALA A 144 -11.97 -16.50 1.66
N GLU A 145 -12.76 -17.45 2.15
CA GLU A 145 -13.89 -18.02 1.44
C GLU A 145 -15.00 -16.98 1.15
N GLU A 146 -15.31 -16.12 2.13
CA GLU A 146 -16.22 -14.98 1.95
C GLU A 146 -15.69 -14.04 0.85
N THR A 147 -14.40 -13.73 0.86
CA THR A 147 -13.76 -12.87 -0.15
C THR A 147 -13.77 -13.53 -1.54
N ALA A 148 -13.47 -14.82 -1.63
CA ALA A 148 -13.53 -15.57 -2.89
C ALA A 148 -14.93 -15.51 -3.50
N ALA A 149 -15.96 -15.85 -2.73
CA ALA A 149 -17.35 -15.83 -3.17
C ALA A 149 -17.79 -14.40 -3.57
N LEU A 150 -17.31 -13.36 -2.88
CA LEU A 150 -17.59 -11.98 -3.26
C LEU A 150 -16.94 -11.60 -4.59
N ILE A 151 -15.66 -11.96 -4.82
CA ILE A 151 -14.97 -11.71 -6.10
C ILE A 151 -15.70 -12.38 -7.26
N GLU A 152 -16.20 -13.61 -7.07
CA GLU A 152 -17.01 -14.32 -8.05
C GLU A 152 -18.35 -13.60 -8.30
N GLN A 153 -19.06 -13.20 -7.25
CA GLN A 153 -20.33 -12.47 -7.35
C GLN A 153 -20.18 -11.11 -8.05
N LEU A 154 -19.05 -10.44 -7.84
CA LEU A 154 -18.72 -9.17 -8.52
C LEU A 154 -18.37 -9.37 -10.00
N GLY A 155 -18.03 -10.59 -10.44
CA GLY A 155 -17.63 -10.91 -11.81
C GLY A 155 -16.35 -10.22 -12.26
N VAL A 156 -15.40 -10.00 -11.35
CA VAL A 156 -14.17 -9.25 -11.61
C VAL A 156 -12.91 -10.10 -11.74
N ALA A 157 -13.05 -11.42 -11.57
CA ALA A 157 -11.91 -12.35 -11.68
C ALA A 157 -11.43 -12.53 -13.13
N PRO A 158 -10.10 -12.76 -13.34
CA PRO A 158 -9.04 -12.67 -12.33
C PRO A 158 -8.70 -11.22 -11.99
N VAL A 159 -8.47 -10.93 -10.71
CA VAL A 159 -8.29 -9.57 -10.18
C VAL A 159 -6.96 -9.43 -9.44
N ASP A 160 -6.40 -8.20 -9.45
CA ASP A 160 -5.29 -7.88 -8.55
C ASP A 160 -5.81 -7.69 -7.14
N VAL A 161 -5.08 -8.23 -6.17
CA VAL A 161 -5.41 -8.11 -4.75
C VAL A 161 -4.28 -7.44 -4.01
N VAL A 162 -4.62 -6.48 -3.17
CA VAL A 162 -3.69 -5.80 -2.24
C VAL A 162 -4.19 -6.04 -0.83
N GLY A 163 -3.44 -6.76 -0.04
CA GLY A 163 -3.76 -7.05 1.36
C GLY A 163 -2.75 -6.42 2.32
N HIS A 164 -3.25 -5.85 3.41
CA HIS A 164 -2.44 -5.34 4.50
C HIS A 164 -2.71 -6.13 5.77
N SER A 165 -1.64 -6.58 6.47
CA SER A 165 -1.77 -7.33 7.73
C SER A 165 -2.69 -8.55 7.55
N ASP A 166 -3.76 -8.70 8.36
CA ASP A 166 -4.78 -9.76 8.19
C ASP A 166 -5.29 -9.87 6.76
N GLY A 167 -5.43 -8.73 6.05
CA GLY A 167 -5.83 -8.74 4.64
C GLY A 167 -4.78 -9.39 3.72
N GLY A 168 -3.50 -9.30 4.08
CA GLY A 168 -2.41 -9.99 3.41
C GLY A 168 -2.47 -11.50 3.64
N ASP A 169 -2.75 -11.92 4.87
CA ASP A 169 -2.91 -13.33 5.24
C ASP A 169 -4.11 -13.96 4.51
N ILE A 170 -5.24 -13.25 4.45
CA ILE A 170 -6.40 -13.64 3.65
C ILE A 170 -6.04 -13.73 2.17
N GLY A 171 -5.25 -12.77 1.66
CA GLY A 171 -4.77 -12.76 0.28
C GLY A 171 -3.91 -14.00 -0.07
N LEU A 172 -3.06 -14.43 0.86
CA LEU A 172 -2.25 -15.66 0.70
C LEU A 172 -3.13 -16.93 0.67
N LEU A 173 -4.15 -17.01 1.53
CA LEU A 173 -5.13 -18.10 1.50
C LEU A 173 -5.89 -18.12 0.19
N LEU A 174 -6.37 -16.97 -0.28
CA LEU A 174 -7.03 -16.85 -1.59
C LEU A 174 -6.12 -17.31 -2.74
N ALA A 175 -4.86 -16.88 -2.74
CA ALA A 175 -3.91 -17.25 -3.79
C ALA A 175 -3.57 -18.75 -3.79
N ARG A 176 -3.61 -19.40 -2.63
CA ARG A 176 -3.41 -20.84 -2.47
C ARG A 176 -4.64 -21.64 -2.92
N ASP A 177 -5.83 -21.25 -2.42
CA ASP A 177 -7.03 -22.07 -2.53
C ASP A 177 -7.90 -21.72 -3.75
N HIS A 178 -7.84 -20.43 -4.18
CA HIS A 178 -8.60 -19.88 -5.31
C HIS A 178 -7.70 -19.16 -6.36
N PRO A 179 -6.62 -19.78 -6.84
CA PRO A 179 -5.63 -19.12 -7.72
C PRO A 179 -6.25 -18.57 -9.01
N ARG A 180 -7.39 -19.10 -9.46
CA ARG A 180 -8.08 -18.62 -10.68
C ARG A 180 -8.73 -17.24 -10.50
N LEU A 181 -8.99 -16.84 -9.26
CA LEU A 181 -9.58 -15.55 -8.94
C LEU A 181 -8.54 -14.42 -8.92
N ILE A 182 -7.28 -14.77 -8.73
CA ILE A 182 -6.19 -13.82 -8.46
C ILE A 182 -5.25 -13.72 -9.65
N ARG A 183 -5.10 -12.53 -10.19
CA ARG A 183 -4.09 -12.25 -11.22
C ARG A 183 -2.71 -12.02 -10.58
N ARG A 184 -2.65 -11.16 -9.58
CA ARG A 184 -1.46 -10.83 -8.79
C ARG A 184 -1.86 -10.50 -7.37
N LEU A 185 -0.97 -10.78 -6.44
CA LEU A 185 -1.17 -10.50 -5.03
C LEU A 185 -0.06 -9.57 -4.52
N VAL A 186 -0.45 -8.51 -3.82
CA VAL A 186 0.46 -7.68 -3.02
C VAL A 186 0.10 -7.90 -1.55
N ILE A 187 1.07 -8.22 -0.72
CA ILE A 187 0.90 -8.32 0.72
C ILE A 187 1.84 -7.35 1.42
N SER A 188 1.37 -6.69 2.48
CA SER A 188 2.20 -5.80 3.29
C SER A 188 1.97 -6.08 4.77
N GLY A 189 3.06 -6.34 5.51
CA GLY A 189 2.98 -6.66 6.93
C GLY A 189 2.14 -7.90 7.23
N ALA A 190 2.01 -8.83 6.26
CA ALA A 190 1.35 -10.10 6.47
C ALA A 190 2.21 -10.99 7.37
N ASN A 191 1.58 -11.65 8.32
CA ASN A 191 2.24 -12.50 9.28
C ASN A 191 1.70 -13.92 9.17
N MET A 192 2.34 -14.75 8.36
CA MET A 192 1.96 -16.15 8.16
C MET A 192 1.95 -16.98 9.45
N ARG A 193 2.81 -16.59 10.37
CA ARG A 193 2.84 -17.09 11.73
C ARG A 193 2.28 -15.99 12.62
N VAL A 194 0.99 -15.85 12.73
CA VAL A 194 0.42 -15.07 13.84
C VAL A 194 0.88 -15.77 15.12
N GLY A 195 2.10 -15.44 15.47
CA GLY A 195 2.90 -16.30 16.27
C GLY A 195 3.09 -15.74 17.64
N LEU A 196 2.14 -15.96 18.47
CA LEU A 196 2.49 -16.23 19.85
C LEU A 196 3.28 -17.53 19.85
N ASP A 197 4.38 -17.57 20.61
CA ASP A 197 5.08 -18.82 20.76
C ASP A 197 4.13 -19.94 21.19
N SER A 198 4.49 -21.18 20.95
CA SER A 198 3.63 -22.32 21.26
C SER A 198 3.23 -22.38 22.73
N GLU A 199 4.03 -21.82 23.64
CA GLU A 199 3.73 -21.75 25.08
C GLU A 199 2.68 -20.69 25.41
N GLU A 200 2.68 -19.55 24.72
CA GLU A 200 1.66 -18.54 24.92
C GLU A 200 0.31 -19.00 24.35
N ARG A 201 0.27 -19.64 23.18
CA ARG A 201 -0.95 -20.28 22.65
C ARG A 201 -1.52 -21.34 23.61
N GLN A 202 -0.65 -22.19 24.19
CA GLN A 202 -1.09 -23.17 25.18
C GLN A 202 -1.67 -22.52 26.44
N ARG A 203 -1.06 -21.43 26.90
CA ARG A 203 -1.57 -20.67 28.05
C ARG A 203 -2.93 -20.01 27.78
N GLN A 204 -3.18 -19.55 26.55
CA GLN A 204 -4.39 -18.82 26.16
C GLN A 204 -5.62 -19.71 26.05
N GLY A 205 -5.47 -20.96 25.63
CA GLY A 205 -6.57 -21.93 25.62
C GLY A 205 -7.18 -22.17 27.01
N HIS A 206 -6.57 -21.63 28.05
CA HIS A 206 -6.98 -21.76 29.45
C HIS A 206 -7.37 -20.44 30.12
N TRP A 207 -7.47 -19.33 29.37
CA TRP A 207 -7.88 -18.05 29.96
C TRP A 207 -9.34 -18.08 30.44
N THR A 208 -9.54 -17.57 31.63
CA THR A 208 -10.92 -17.26 32.09
C THR A 208 -11.49 -16.09 31.25
N PRO A 209 -12.81 -15.92 31.22
CA PRO A 209 -13.44 -14.76 30.56
C PRO A 209 -12.88 -13.42 31.05
N GLU A 210 -12.53 -13.31 32.34
CA GLU A 210 -11.94 -12.11 32.95
C GLU A 210 -10.53 -11.83 32.40
N GLN A 211 -9.71 -12.89 32.27
CA GLN A 211 -8.37 -12.79 31.70
C GLN A 211 -8.42 -12.38 30.22
N ALA A 212 -9.34 -12.96 29.45
CA ALA A 212 -9.55 -12.59 28.05
C ALA A 212 -10.00 -11.12 27.93
N ALA A 213 -10.94 -10.66 28.78
CA ALA A 213 -11.39 -9.27 28.80
C ALA A 213 -10.26 -8.30 29.17
N GLU A 214 -9.38 -8.69 30.11
CA GLU A 214 -8.22 -7.87 30.47
C GLU A 214 -7.22 -7.75 29.33
N LYS A 215 -6.95 -8.82 28.58
CA LYS A 215 -6.09 -8.79 27.39
C LYS A 215 -6.64 -7.89 26.29
N VAL A 216 -7.94 -7.90 26.06
CA VAL A 216 -8.61 -7.02 25.10
C VAL A 216 -8.49 -5.55 25.53
N ARG A 217 -8.60 -5.24 26.83
CA ARG A 217 -8.34 -3.88 27.33
C ARG A 217 -6.89 -3.46 27.09
N GLN A 218 -5.92 -4.31 27.42
CA GLN A 218 -4.49 -4.06 27.19
C GLN A 218 -4.21 -3.83 25.70
N LEU A 219 -4.83 -4.60 24.81
CA LEU A 219 -4.74 -4.40 23.37
C LEU A 219 -5.30 -3.01 22.98
N ASN A 220 -6.50 -2.66 23.46
CA ASN A 220 -7.08 -1.35 23.20
C ASN A 220 -6.15 -0.20 23.60
N ASP A 221 -5.50 -0.30 24.76
CA ASP A 221 -4.61 0.75 25.29
C ASP A 221 -3.30 0.91 24.47
N GLN A 222 -2.92 -0.11 23.70
CA GLN A 222 -1.78 -0.07 22.80
C GLN A 222 -2.12 0.49 21.40
N LEU A 223 -3.41 0.56 21.07
CA LEU A 223 -3.85 1.03 19.76
C LEU A 223 -3.96 2.56 19.73
N PRO A 224 -3.73 3.19 18.55
CA PRO A 224 -4.08 4.59 18.36
C PRO A 224 -5.57 4.83 18.67
N PRO A 225 -5.93 5.84 19.48
CA PRO A 225 -7.33 6.13 19.81
C PRO A 225 -8.25 6.34 18.60
N SER A 226 -7.66 6.77 17.47
CA SER A 226 -8.38 6.96 16.21
C SER A 226 -8.99 5.66 15.65
N PHE A 227 -8.40 4.49 15.93
CA PHE A 227 -8.95 3.22 15.45
C PHE A 227 -10.33 2.96 16.03
N ARG A 228 -10.48 3.18 17.33
CA ARG A 228 -11.75 3.05 18.01
C ARG A 228 -12.74 4.12 17.56
N THR A 229 -12.36 5.39 17.53
CA THR A 229 -13.26 6.48 17.15
C THR A 229 -13.71 6.38 15.70
N ASP A 230 -12.85 5.91 14.79
CA ASP A 230 -13.22 5.67 13.40
C ASP A 230 -14.22 4.52 13.27
N TYR A 231 -13.99 3.42 13.98
CA TYR A 231 -14.92 2.28 14.01
C TYR A 231 -16.28 2.66 14.57
N GLU A 232 -16.31 3.29 15.76
CA GLU A 232 -17.55 3.71 16.43
C GLU A 232 -18.44 4.62 15.57
N ARG A 233 -17.83 5.39 14.68
CA ARG A 233 -18.54 6.30 13.77
C ARG A 233 -19.29 5.56 12.66
N VAL A 234 -18.87 4.39 12.25
CA VAL A 234 -19.40 3.70 11.06
C VAL A 234 -20.02 2.35 11.35
N ALA A 235 -19.72 1.73 12.48
CA ALA A 235 -20.13 0.38 12.82
C ALA A 235 -21.66 0.24 12.94
N PRO A 236 -22.30 -0.61 12.12
CA PRO A 236 -23.74 -0.80 12.16
C PRO A 236 -24.22 -1.49 13.43
N ASP A 237 -23.35 -2.26 14.09
CA ASP A 237 -23.64 -2.96 15.35
C ASP A 237 -23.52 -2.04 16.59
N GLY A 238 -23.20 -0.77 16.36
CA GLY A 238 -23.07 0.25 17.39
C GLY A 238 -21.67 0.34 18.02
N PRO A 239 -21.38 1.43 18.78
CA PRO A 239 -20.06 1.74 19.29
C PRO A 239 -19.52 0.69 20.26
N GLU A 240 -20.38 0.06 21.06
CA GLU A 240 -19.97 -0.95 22.04
C GLU A 240 -19.50 -2.26 21.38
N HIS A 241 -19.82 -2.48 20.11
CA HIS A 241 -19.34 -3.63 19.35
C HIS A 241 -17.82 -3.60 19.15
N TRP A 242 -17.15 -2.46 19.36
CA TRP A 242 -15.69 -2.34 19.36
C TRP A 242 -15.01 -3.41 20.24
N TRP A 243 -15.56 -3.67 21.40
CA TRP A 243 -15.01 -4.68 22.31
C TRP A 243 -15.17 -6.10 21.76
N THR A 244 -16.28 -6.38 21.09
CA THR A 244 -16.52 -7.65 20.39
C THR A 244 -15.56 -7.82 19.21
N LEU A 245 -15.34 -6.76 18.42
CA LEU A 245 -14.36 -6.75 17.33
C LEU A 245 -12.97 -7.08 17.85
N LEU A 246 -12.49 -6.38 18.88
CA LEU A 246 -11.19 -6.64 19.47
C LEU A 246 -11.07 -8.07 20.00
N TYR A 247 -12.08 -8.53 20.70
CA TYR A 247 -12.10 -9.88 21.27
C TYR A 247 -12.02 -10.95 20.18
N LYS A 248 -12.87 -10.86 19.15
CA LYS A 248 -12.88 -11.83 18.05
C LYS A 248 -11.59 -11.79 17.22
N SER A 249 -11.07 -10.60 16.94
CA SER A 249 -9.78 -10.43 16.25
C SER A 249 -8.65 -11.07 17.05
N HIS A 250 -8.59 -10.77 18.34
CA HIS A 250 -7.60 -11.36 19.23
C HIS A 250 -7.69 -12.90 19.28
N GLN A 251 -8.91 -13.45 19.40
CA GLN A 251 -9.10 -14.91 19.35
C GLN A 251 -8.65 -15.51 18.02
N MET A 252 -8.91 -14.84 16.89
CA MET A 252 -8.47 -15.28 15.56
C MET A 252 -6.94 -15.30 15.48
N TRP A 253 -6.27 -14.24 15.96
CA TRP A 253 -4.81 -14.17 15.95
C TRP A 253 -4.15 -15.26 16.80
N LEU A 254 -4.81 -15.69 17.88
CA LEU A 254 -4.33 -16.74 18.76
C LEU A 254 -4.54 -18.16 18.19
N ALA A 255 -5.62 -18.34 17.43
CA ALA A 255 -6.05 -19.67 17.00
C ALA A 255 -5.28 -20.20 15.76
N SER A 256 -4.53 -19.35 15.06
CA SER A 256 -4.24 -19.63 13.65
C SER A 256 -2.77 -19.84 13.34
N ASP A 257 -2.42 -21.06 12.95
CA ASP A 257 -1.39 -21.28 11.94
C ASP A 257 -2.05 -21.02 10.58
N ILE A 258 -1.91 -19.81 10.03
CA ILE A 258 -2.59 -19.42 8.79
C ILE A 258 -2.05 -20.25 7.61
N LEU A 259 -0.73 -20.29 7.47
CA LEU A 259 -0.01 -20.99 6.43
C LEU A 259 1.29 -21.60 6.99
N GLN A 260 1.56 -22.83 6.62
CA GLN A 260 2.87 -23.42 6.83
C GLN A 260 3.82 -23.00 5.70
N ALA A 261 5.12 -22.95 5.96
CA ALA A 261 6.12 -22.63 4.94
C ALA A 261 5.99 -23.50 3.66
N ALA A 262 5.51 -24.76 3.80
CA ALA A 262 5.24 -25.64 2.67
C ALA A 262 4.04 -25.19 1.82
N ASP A 263 3.11 -24.44 2.39
CA ASP A 263 1.91 -23.97 1.68
C ASP A 263 2.23 -22.82 0.72
N LEU A 264 3.25 -22.02 1.00
CA LEU A 264 3.71 -20.95 0.12
C LEU A 264 4.11 -21.47 -1.26
N LYS A 265 4.70 -22.66 -1.34
CA LYS A 265 5.06 -23.30 -2.61
C LYS A 265 3.84 -23.67 -3.47
N LYS A 266 2.64 -23.75 -2.86
CA LYS A 266 1.40 -24.02 -3.57
C LYS A 266 0.85 -22.76 -4.25
N ILE A 267 1.29 -21.57 -3.86
CA ILE A 267 0.91 -20.30 -4.45
C ILE A 267 1.65 -20.12 -5.77
N LYS A 268 0.90 -20.05 -6.88
CA LYS A 268 1.44 -20.01 -8.25
C LYS A 268 1.27 -18.65 -8.93
N VAL A 269 0.50 -17.77 -8.32
CA VAL A 269 0.36 -16.39 -8.79
C VAL A 269 1.57 -15.55 -8.39
N PRO A 270 1.93 -14.50 -9.16
CA PRO A 270 2.96 -13.56 -8.74
C PRO A 270 2.57 -12.84 -7.43
N VAL A 271 3.51 -12.74 -6.49
CA VAL A 271 3.29 -12.09 -5.18
C VAL A 271 4.38 -11.04 -4.92
N LEU A 272 3.98 -9.81 -4.63
CA LEU A 272 4.86 -8.79 -4.06
C LEU A 272 4.72 -8.80 -2.53
N VAL A 273 5.81 -9.11 -1.85
CA VAL A 273 5.89 -9.09 -0.39
C VAL A 273 6.48 -7.74 0.05
N MET A 274 5.76 -7.01 0.89
CA MET A 274 6.18 -5.71 1.43
C MET A 274 6.16 -5.71 2.95
N ALA A 275 7.06 -4.97 3.57
CA ALA A 275 7.02 -4.63 4.99
C ALA A 275 7.72 -3.29 5.24
N GLY A 276 7.45 -2.66 6.37
CA GLY A 276 8.28 -1.58 6.91
C GLY A 276 9.56 -2.14 7.53
N ASP A 277 10.62 -1.33 7.57
CA ASP A 277 11.89 -1.71 8.22
C ASP A 277 11.82 -1.72 9.76
N HIS A 278 10.75 -1.16 10.31
CA HIS A 278 10.41 -1.15 11.73
C HIS A 278 9.05 -1.81 12.01
N ASP A 279 8.61 -2.72 11.13
CA ASP A 279 7.38 -3.49 11.34
C ASP A 279 7.54 -4.45 12.52
N PHE A 280 6.46 -4.78 13.21
CA PHE A 280 6.49 -5.84 14.23
C PHE A 280 6.61 -7.24 13.58
N THR A 281 6.17 -7.41 12.33
CA THR A 281 6.58 -8.55 11.51
C THR A 281 8.03 -8.36 11.13
N SER A 282 8.91 -9.21 11.62
CA SER A 282 10.35 -9.04 11.43
C SER A 282 10.76 -9.10 9.95
N ILE A 283 11.88 -8.47 9.63
CA ILE A 283 12.44 -8.55 8.26
C ILE A 283 12.75 -10.00 7.92
N GLU A 284 13.21 -10.80 8.88
CA GLU A 284 13.52 -12.21 8.70
C GLU A 284 12.28 -13.02 8.30
N GLU A 285 11.14 -12.82 8.98
CA GLU A 285 9.86 -13.46 8.62
C GLU A 285 9.37 -13.00 7.25
N THR A 286 9.51 -11.70 6.95
CA THR A 286 9.18 -11.14 5.63
C THR A 286 10.01 -11.78 4.52
N VAL A 287 11.32 -11.94 4.74
CA VAL A 287 12.24 -12.60 3.80
C VAL A 287 11.95 -14.11 3.70
N GLU A 288 11.57 -14.78 4.80
CA GLU A 288 11.17 -16.19 4.78
C GLU A 288 9.91 -16.36 3.92
N SER A 289 8.92 -15.48 4.08
CA SER A 289 7.70 -15.46 3.26
C SER A 289 8.02 -15.31 1.78
N TYR A 290 8.84 -14.34 1.43
CA TYR A 290 9.30 -14.12 0.05
C TYR A 290 10.01 -15.36 -0.53
N ARG A 291 10.94 -15.95 0.22
CA ARG A 291 11.71 -17.12 -0.24
C ARG A 291 10.87 -18.40 -0.37
N GLY A 292 9.76 -18.47 0.35
CA GLY A 292 8.82 -19.57 0.25
C GLY A 292 7.96 -19.55 -1.01
N LEU A 293 7.82 -18.39 -1.64
CA LEU A 293 7.00 -18.18 -2.84
C LEU A 293 7.77 -18.51 -4.11
N GLU A 294 7.12 -19.20 -5.06
CA GLU A 294 7.73 -19.51 -6.36
C GLU A 294 7.92 -18.27 -7.24
N LYS A 295 6.94 -17.37 -7.22
CA LYS A 295 6.94 -16.13 -7.99
C LYS A 295 6.88 -14.90 -7.06
N GLY A 296 7.80 -14.87 -6.08
CA GLY A 296 7.89 -13.80 -5.10
C GLY A 296 8.75 -12.63 -5.58
N GLN A 297 8.36 -11.42 -5.18
CA GLN A 297 9.20 -10.22 -5.21
C GLN A 297 9.18 -9.59 -3.82
N LEU A 298 10.22 -8.85 -3.45
CA LEU A 298 10.37 -8.28 -2.11
C LEU A 298 10.69 -6.80 -2.18
N ILE A 299 10.04 -6.02 -1.32
CA ILE A 299 10.42 -4.65 -1.04
C ILE A 299 10.28 -4.35 0.45
N ILE A 300 11.29 -3.70 1.04
CA ILE A 300 11.24 -3.15 2.40
C ILE A 300 11.10 -1.64 2.28
N ILE A 301 10.09 -1.07 2.92
CA ILE A 301 9.79 0.36 2.90
C ILE A 301 10.52 1.05 4.05
N PRO A 302 11.49 1.91 3.76
CA PRO A 302 12.34 2.50 4.80
C PRO A 302 11.58 3.54 5.63
N GLY A 303 11.89 3.55 6.94
CA GLY A 303 11.38 4.52 7.90
C GLY A 303 9.90 4.33 8.23
N THR A 304 9.38 3.09 8.10
CA THR A 304 7.99 2.78 8.44
C THR A 304 7.89 1.56 9.35
N GLY A 305 6.87 1.56 10.22
CA GLY A 305 6.43 0.38 10.95
C GLY A 305 5.36 -0.39 10.16
N HIS A 306 4.40 -0.94 10.89
CA HIS A 306 3.29 -1.71 10.31
C HIS A 306 2.34 -0.87 9.45
N GLY A 307 2.31 0.44 9.61
CA GLY A 307 1.43 1.37 8.90
C GLY A 307 1.90 1.79 7.51
N THR A 308 2.67 1.00 6.78
CA THR A 308 3.29 1.34 5.49
C THR A 308 2.36 2.06 4.51
N MET A 309 1.10 1.61 4.41
CA MET A 309 0.07 2.15 3.51
C MET A 309 -0.24 3.63 3.78
N ARG A 310 -0.16 4.06 5.05
CA ARG A 310 -0.45 5.42 5.48
C ARG A 310 0.81 6.29 5.58
N ASP A 311 1.90 5.67 6.04
CA ASP A 311 3.10 6.40 6.43
C ASP A 311 3.96 6.79 5.21
N ARG A 312 4.03 5.92 4.21
CA ARG A 312 4.77 6.16 2.96
C ARG A 312 3.95 5.78 1.71
N PRO A 313 2.76 6.42 1.55
CA PRO A 313 1.87 6.12 0.42
C PRO A 313 2.53 6.38 -0.95
N ASP A 314 3.48 7.30 -1.04
CA ASP A 314 4.27 7.61 -2.22
C ASP A 314 5.05 6.38 -2.73
N LEU A 315 5.84 5.75 -1.85
CA LEU A 315 6.63 4.57 -2.19
C LEU A 315 5.75 3.34 -2.38
N VAL A 316 4.77 3.16 -1.49
CA VAL A 316 3.86 2.01 -1.54
C VAL A 316 3.03 2.01 -2.82
N ASN A 317 2.43 3.15 -3.19
CA ASN A 317 1.64 3.26 -4.41
C ASN A 317 2.48 3.01 -5.66
N LEU A 318 3.72 3.53 -5.69
CA LEU A 318 4.64 3.27 -6.80
C LEU A 318 4.99 1.78 -6.90
N ALA A 319 5.34 1.13 -5.78
CA ALA A 319 5.68 -0.29 -5.75
C ALA A 319 4.51 -1.17 -6.20
N ILE A 320 3.30 -0.91 -5.70
CA ILE A 320 2.09 -1.63 -6.12
C ILE A 320 1.87 -1.41 -7.62
N ARG A 321 1.89 -0.17 -8.10
CA ARG A 321 1.66 0.15 -9.51
C ARG A 321 2.65 -0.56 -10.41
N GLU A 322 3.95 -0.45 -10.13
CA GLU A 322 5.00 -1.11 -10.90
C GLU A 322 4.77 -2.62 -10.97
N PHE A 323 4.39 -3.23 -9.86
CA PHE A 323 4.13 -4.67 -9.84
C PHE A 323 2.86 -5.07 -10.62
N VAL A 324 1.74 -4.34 -10.47
CA VAL A 324 0.47 -4.73 -11.11
C VAL A 324 0.36 -4.31 -12.58
N GLU A 325 1.11 -3.29 -13.04
CA GLU A 325 1.06 -2.82 -14.43
C GLU A 325 2.16 -3.43 -15.31
N ARG A 326 3.27 -3.89 -14.75
CA ARG A 326 4.37 -4.47 -15.53
C ARG A 326 3.91 -5.75 -16.24
N PRO A 327 4.29 -5.99 -17.52
CA PRO A 327 4.05 -7.26 -18.20
C PRO A 327 4.58 -8.46 -17.37
N GLU A 328 3.85 -9.58 -17.37
CA GLU A 328 4.25 -10.75 -16.56
C GLU A 328 5.63 -11.28 -16.92
N ALA A 329 5.97 -11.25 -18.22
CA ALA A 329 7.30 -11.64 -18.71
C ALA A 329 8.45 -10.82 -18.12
N ASP A 330 8.16 -9.60 -17.63
CA ASP A 330 9.16 -8.67 -17.10
C ASP A 330 9.23 -8.70 -15.57
N LEU A 331 8.46 -9.55 -14.91
CA LEU A 331 8.46 -9.64 -13.44
C LEU A 331 9.75 -10.29 -12.88
N GLY A 332 10.61 -10.85 -13.73
CA GLY A 332 11.87 -11.47 -13.30
C GLY A 332 11.68 -12.74 -12.46
N VAL A 333 10.49 -13.33 -12.51
CA VAL A 333 10.14 -14.59 -11.86
C VAL A 333 10.16 -15.67 -12.92
N ASN A 334 11.18 -16.53 -12.86
CA ASN A 334 11.36 -17.66 -13.79
C ASN A 334 10.71 -18.92 -13.23
#